data_025c851f7b7b906302ca8e5876112d7b
#
_entry.id   025c851f7b7b906302ca8e5876112d7b
#
_cell.length_a   1.000
_cell.length_b   1.000
_cell.length_c   1.000
_cell.angle_alpha   90.00
_cell.angle_beta   90.00
_cell.angle_gamma   90.00
#
_symmetry.space_group_name_H-M   'P 1'
#
loop_
_entity.id
_entity.type
_entity.pdbx_description
1 polymer ?
#
loop_
_entity_poly.entity_id
_entity_poly.type
_entity_poly.pdbx_seq_one_letter_code
_entity_poly.pdbx_strand_id
1 'polypeptide(L)'
;MKHTKHTKKKLQAGKKLLLCSFLFLLALTALHLLYITDNKYNKDSCDIQDGVLLIDTQAVGSGSPVYLTEGWEVYPDRLLSPEDFPSSVDEKSHITIRIGDYLNFAGFHEGHSPHGLATYRLRLASRQDTGGL
;
A
#
# COMPACT_ATOMS: atom_id res chain seq x y z
N MET A 1 -14.06 -18.12 59.63
CA MET A 1 -13.70 -18.93 58.42
C MET A 1 -14.34 -18.51 57.07
N LYS A 2 -15.17 -17.45 56.98
CA LYS A 2 -15.80 -17.00 55.72
C LYS A 2 -14.93 -16.06 54.85
N HIS A 3 -13.98 -15.32 55.41
CA HIS A 3 -13.18 -14.31 54.71
C HIS A 3 -12.17 -14.88 53.70
N THR A 4 -11.60 -16.03 53.96
CA THR A 4 -10.58 -16.65 53.08
C THR A 4 -11.13 -17.23 51.78
N LYS A 5 -12.39 -17.61 51.72
CA LYS A 5 -13.04 -18.12 50.51
C LYS A 5 -13.34 -16.99 49.49
N HIS A 6 -13.66 -15.79 49.96
CA HIS A 6 -13.97 -14.64 49.08
C HIS A 6 -12.73 -14.08 48.37
N THR A 7 -11.59 -14.05 49.08
CA THR A 7 -10.32 -13.59 48.53
C THR A 7 -9.78 -14.55 47.48
N LYS A 8 -9.90 -15.85 47.68
CA LYS A 8 -9.50 -16.87 46.67
C LYS A 8 -10.35 -16.80 45.41
N LYS A 9 -11.68 -16.54 45.50
CA LYS A 9 -12.53 -16.35 44.31
C LYS A 9 -12.17 -15.09 43.51
N LYS A 10 -11.89 -13.97 44.18
CA LYS A 10 -11.46 -12.74 43.52
C LYS A 10 -10.10 -12.91 42.82
N LEU A 11 -9.17 -13.61 43.43
CA LEU A 11 -7.84 -13.89 42.84
C LEU A 11 -7.95 -14.81 41.59
N GLN A 12 -8.83 -15.81 41.64
CA GLN A 12 -9.11 -16.69 40.51
C GLN A 12 -9.80 -15.94 39.34
N ALA A 13 -10.74 -15.04 39.66
CA ALA A 13 -11.39 -14.21 38.66
C ALA A 13 -10.37 -13.25 37.94
N GLY A 14 -9.47 -12.63 38.73
CA GLY A 14 -8.40 -11.79 38.19
C GLY A 14 -7.44 -12.56 37.26
N LYS A 15 -7.05 -13.78 37.65
CA LYS A 15 -6.20 -14.63 36.78
C LYS A 15 -6.89 -15.02 35.48
N LYS A 16 -8.20 -15.35 35.53
CA LYS A 16 -8.99 -15.65 34.33
C LYS A 16 -9.08 -14.42 33.39
N LEU A 17 -9.33 -13.25 33.96
CA LEU A 17 -9.40 -12.00 33.19
C LEU A 17 -8.08 -11.70 32.53
N LEU A 18 -6.95 -11.81 33.22
CA LEU A 18 -5.62 -11.65 32.68
C LEU A 18 -5.34 -12.64 31.55
N LEU A 19 -5.70 -13.91 31.70
CA LEU A 19 -5.53 -14.91 30.66
C LEU A 19 -6.39 -14.60 29.45
N CYS A 20 -7.64 -14.20 29.60
CA CYS A 20 -8.50 -13.80 28.50
C CYS A 20 -7.95 -12.56 27.76
N SER A 21 -7.46 -11.56 28.50
CA SER A 21 -6.84 -10.37 27.93
C SER A 21 -5.58 -10.72 27.14
N PHE A 22 -4.75 -11.60 27.65
CA PHE A 22 -3.55 -12.08 26.96
C PHE A 22 -3.88 -12.82 25.66
N LEU A 23 -4.84 -13.73 25.70
CA LEU A 23 -5.30 -14.47 24.52
C LEU A 23 -5.91 -13.53 23.47
N PHE A 24 -6.63 -12.52 23.89
CA PHE A 24 -7.20 -11.51 23.00
C PHE A 24 -6.10 -10.69 22.30
N LEU A 25 -5.10 -10.22 23.04
CA LEU A 25 -3.95 -9.52 22.48
C LEU A 25 -3.16 -10.40 21.50
N LEU A 26 -2.99 -11.67 21.83
CA LEU A 26 -2.30 -12.63 20.95
C LEU A 26 -3.08 -12.86 19.64
N ALA A 27 -4.41 -12.93 19.70
CA ALA A 27 -5.25 -13.03 18.52
C ALA A 27 -5.18 -11.76 17.66
N LEU A 28 -5.18 -10.57 18.26
CA LEU A 28 -5.02 -9.31 17.52
C LEU A 28 -3.66 -9.22 16.84
N THR A 29 -2.58 -9.61 17.53
CA THR A 29 -1.24 -9.64 16.91
C THR A 29 -1.16 -10.63 15.76
N ALA A 30 -1.76 -11.80 15.90
CA ALA A 30 -1.80 -12.79 14.81
C ALA A 30 -2.57 -12.24 13.59
N LEU A 31 -3.73 -11.62 13.79
CA LEU A 31 -4.50 -10.99 12.72
C LEU A 31 -3.72 -9.84 12.06
N HIS A 32 -3.02 -9.04 12.85
CA HIS A 32 -2.19 -7.96 12.32
C HIS A 32 -1.02 -8.48 11.47
N LEU A 33 -0.35 -9.55 11.92
CA LEU A 33 0.71 -10.19 11.14
C LEU A 33 0.17 -10.76 9.83
N LEU A 34 -0.99 -11.44 9.86
CA LEU A 34 -1.63 -11.94 8.64
C LEU A 34 -1.96 -10.79 7.68
N TYR A 35 -2.49 -9.69 8.19
CA TYR A 35 -2.79 -8.50 7.38
C TYR A 35 -1.54 -7.96 6.69
N ILE A 36 -0.41 -7.81 7.41
CA ILE A 36 0.83 -7.30 6.84
C ILE A 36 1.39 -8.26 5.78
N THR A 37 1.35 -9.57 6.05
CA THR A 37 1.93 -10.57 5.12
C THR A 37 1.09 -10.78 3.88
N ASP A 38 -0.23 -10.66 3.98
CA ASP A 38 -1.16 -10.88 2.87
C ASP A 38 -1.48 -9.61 2.08
N ASN A 39 -1.15 -8.43 2.63
CA ASN A 39 -1.45 -7.17 1.97
C ASN A 39 -0.55 -6.94 0.75
N LYS A 40 -1.13 -7.15 -0.42
CA LYS A 40 -0.45 -6.95 -1.72
C LYS A 40 0.07 -5.53 -1.94
N TYR A 41 -0.53 -4.53 -1.27
CA TYR A 41 -0.12 -3.12 -1.40
C TYR A 41 1.12 -2.76 -0.58
N ASN A 42 1.52 -3.63 0.36
CA ASN A 42 2.74 -3.46 1.15
C ASN A 42 3.96 -4.17 0.54
N LYS A 43 3.78 -4.86 -0.58
CA LYS A 43 4.90 -5.53 -1.26
C LYS A 43 5.57 -4.55 -2.20
N ASP A 44 6.80 -4.19 -1.90
CA ASP A 44 7.66 -3.44 -2.82
C ASP A 44 7.94 -4.34 -4.01
N SER A 45 7.50 -3.92 -5.17
CA SER A 45 7.49 -4.79 -6.32
C SER A 45 8.50 -4.41 -7.40
N CYS A 46 8.96 -3.17 -7.41
CA CYS A 46 9.83 -2.69 -8.48
C CYS A 46 10.69 -1.51 -8.02
N ASP A 47 11.84 -1.37 -8.63
CA ASP A 47 12.72 -0.21 -8.48
C ASP A 47 12.23 0.93 -9.37
N ILE A 48 12.13 2.15 -8.81
CA ILE A 48 11.74 3.35 -9.55
C ILE A 48 12.98 4.19 -9.78
N GLN A 49 13.32 4.41 -11.03
CA GLN A 49 14.38 5.32 -11.44
C GLN A 49 13.81 6.40 -12.36
N ASP A 50 13.99 7.66 -11.98
CA ASP A 50 13.53 8.82 -12.76
C ASP A 50 12.02 8.77 -13.14
N GLY A 51 11.18 8.28 -12.22
CA GLY A 51 9.73 8.15 -12.43
C GLY A 51 9.35 7.03 -13.41
N VAL A 52 10.29 6.13 -13.73
CA VAL A 52 10.06 4.93 -14.55
C VAL A 52 10.18 3.71 -13.66
N LEU A 53 9.17 2.85 -13.68
CA LEU A 53 9.16 1.59 -12.97
C LEU A 53 9.95 0.55 -13.77
N LEU A 54 11.04 0.05 -13.17
CA LEU A 54 11.88 -0.97 -13.78
C LEU A 54 11.36 -2.36 -13.43
N ILE A 55 10.94 -3.11 -14.44
CA ILE A 55 10.47 -4.48 -14.27
C ILE A 55 11.62 -5.44 -14.57
N ASP A 56 11.92 -6.32 -13.62
CA ASP A 56 12.83 -7.43 -13.84
C ASP A 56 12.12 -8.50 -14.69
N THR A 57 12.63 -8.69 -15.91
CA THR A 57 12.08 -9.69 -16.85
C THR A 57 12.26 -11.12 -16.37
N GLN A 58 13.26 -11.39 -15.53
CA GLN A 58 13.45 -12.71 -14.94
C GLN A 58 12.37 -13.00 -13.89
N ALA A 59 12.01 -12.03 -13.07
CA ALA A 59 10.92 -12.16 -12.11
C ALA A 59 9.59 -12.43 -12.81
N VAL A 60 9.30 -11.74 -13.92
CA VAL A 60 8.10 -11.98 -14.73
C VAL A 60 8.14 -13.36 -15.37
N GLY A 61 9.28 -13.79 -15.89
CA GLY A 61 9.48 -15.11 -16.49
C GLY A 61 9.33 -16.28 -15.52
N SER A 62 9.56 -16.04 -14.22
CA SER A 62 9.36 -17.04 -13.16
C SER A 62 7.89 -17.24 -12.77
N GLY A 63 6.96 -16.46 -13.32
CA GLY A 63 5.54 -16.49 -12.98
C GLY A 63 5.21 -15.81 -11.66
N SER A 64 6.16 -15.08 -11.07
CA SER A 64 5.91 -14.28 -9.88
C SER A 64 5.07 -13.05 -10.22
N PRO A 65 4.01 -12.73 -9.45
CA PRO A 65 3.22 -11.54 -9.71
C PRO A 65 4.04 -10.29 -9.43
N VAL A 66 4.01 -9.33 -10.35
CA VAL A 66 4.59 -8.01 -10.19
C VAL A 66 3.49 -7.04 -9.79
N TYR A 67 3.67 -6.39 -8.65
CA TYR A 67 2.68 -5.42 -8.14
C TYR A 67 3.05 -4.01 -8.60
N LEU A 68 2.23 -3.42 -9.45
CA LEU A 68 2.43 -2.08 -9.99
C LEU A 68 1.78 -1.05 -9.03
N THR A 69 2.36 -0.88 -7.86
CA THR A 69 1.79 -0.04 -6.80
C THR A 69 2.38 1.35 -6.74
N GLU A 70 3.58 1.57 -7.23
CA GLU A 70 4.32 2.82 -7.10
C GLU A 70 4.56 3.52 -8.43
N GLY A 71 4.90 4.80 -8.37
CA GLY A 71 5.30 5.57 -9.56
C GLY A 71 4.15 5.99 -10.47
N TRP A 72 2.90 5.89 -10.01
CA TRP A 72 1.77 6.37 -10.79
C TRP A 72 1.72 7.90 -10.81
N GLU A 73 1.69 8.45 -12.01
CA GLU A 73 1.46 9.87 -12.25
C GLU A 73 -0.02 10.13 -12.40
N VAL A 74 -0.54 11.11 -11.69
CA VAL A 74 -1.94 11.54 -11.74
C VAL A 74 -2.00 12.95 -12.28
N TYR A 75 -2.79 13.14 -13.30
CA TYR A 75 -3.08 14.43 -13.94
C TYR A 75 -4.52 14.82 -13.62
N PRO A 76 -4.76 15.62 -12.56
CA PRO A 76 -6.10 16.03 -12.16
C PRO A 76 -6.75 16.91 -13.23
N ASP A 77 -8.07 16.82 -13.36
CA ASP A 77 -8.92 17.62 -14.25
C ASP A 77 -8.52 17.56 -15.75
N ARG A 78 -7.79 16.52 -16.13
CA ARG A 78 -7.35 16.32 -17.52
C ARG A 78 -7.69 14.93 -18.01
N LEU A 79 -8.24 14.87 -19.22
CA LEU A 79 -8.36 13.66 -20.03
C LEU A 79 -7.26 13.70 -21.09
N LEU A 80 -6.20 12.94 -20.86
CA LEU A 80 -5.03 12.88 -21.75
C LEU A 80 -5.05 11.54 -22.49
N SER A 81 -4.80 11.61 -23.80
CA SER A 81 -4.53 10.44 -24.62
C SER A 81 -3.02 10.12 -24.63
N PRO A 82 -2.60 8.93 -25.03
CA PRO A 82 -1.16 8.60 -25.14
C PRO A 82 -0.37 9.55 -26.03
N GLU A 83 -1.02 10.16 -26.99
CA GLU A 83 -0.41 11.06 -27.97
C GLU A 83 -0.12 12.45 -27.39
N ASP A 84 -0.81 12.83 -26.30
CA ASP A 84 -0.63 14.13 -25.65
C ASP A 84 0.68 14.23 -24.84
N PHE A 85 1.25 13.09 -24.42
CA PHE A 85 2.40 13.05 -23.53
C PHE A 85 3.74 13.51 -24.12
N PRO A 86 4.06 13.33 -25.40
CA PRO A 86 5.35 13.77 -25.93
C PRO A 86 5.48 15.28 -26.14
N SER A 87 4.35 16.02 -26.26
CA SER A 87 4.38 17.36 -26.86
C SER A 87 3.84 18.49 -25.99
N SER A 88 2.99 18.24 -25.03
CA SER A 88 2.20 19.31 -24.39
C SER A 88 2.00 19.20 -22.89
N VAL A 89 2.41 18.11 -22.29
CA VAL A 89 2.21 17.92 -20.84
C VAL A 89 3.43 18.45 -20.11
N ASP A 90 3.23 19.57 -19.41
CA ASP A 90 4.24 20.10 -18.51
C ASP A 90 4.51 19.03 -17.42
N GLU A 91 5.74 18.53 -17.35
CA GLU A 91 6.16 17.51 -16.36
C GLU A 91 5.86 17.94 -14.91
N LYS A 92 5.68 19.22 -14.67
CA LYS A 92 5.33 19.78 -13.35
C LYS A 92 3.84 19.71 -13.00
N SER A 93 2.98 19.26 -13.91
CA SER A 93 1.53 19.29 -13.73
C SER A 93 0.93 17.97 -13.20
N HIS A 94 1.74 17.01 -12.81
CA HIS A 94 1.29 15.75 -12.26
C HIS A 94 1.70 15.58 -10.79
N ILE A 95 1.02 14.67 -10.12
CA ILE A 95 1.33 14.24 -8.76
C ILE A 95 1.68 12.76 -8.81
N THR A 96 2.78 12.38 -8.18
CA THR A 96 3.15 10.97 -8.07
C THR A 96 2.47 10.37 -6.85
N ILE A 97 1.84 9.23 -7.05
CA ILE A 97 1.10 8.52 -6.01
C ILE A 97 1.50 7.06 -5.92
N ARG A 98 1.16 6.46 -4.78
CA ARG A 98 1.16 5.01 -4.58
C ARG A 98 -0.28 4.50 -4.59
N ILE A 99 -0.56 3.42 -5.30
CA ILE A 99 -1.87 2.75 -5.27
C ILE A 99 -2.08 2.13 -3.88
N GLY A 100 -3.23 2.42 -3.29
CA GLY A 100 -3.58 2.02 -1.92
C GLY A 100 -3.51 3.16 -0.90
N ASP A 101 -2.85 4.26 -1.22
CA ASP A 101 -2.93 5.47 -0.42
C ASP A 101 -4.31 6.12 -0.59
N TYR A 102 -4.80 6.71 0.51
CA TYR A 102 -6.06 7.43 0.47
C TYR A 102 -5.89 8.75 -0.26
N LEU A 103 -6.53 8.87 -1.41
CA LEU A 103 -6.51 10.05 -2.25
C LEU A 103 -7.94 10.53 -2.50
N ASN A 104 -8.17 11.81 -2.27
CA ASN A 104 -9.35 12.46 -2.79
C ASN A 104 -8.94 13.71 -3.60
N PHE A 105 -9.76 14.11 -4.55
CA PHE A 105 -9.45 15.25 -5.41
C PHE A 105 -9.36 16.58 -4.65
N ALA A 106 -10.03 16.72 -3.50
CA ALA A 106 -9.93 17.90 -2.67
C ALA A 106 -8.50 18.13 -2.10
N GLY A 107 -7.68 17.09 -2.02
CA GLY A 107 -6.27 17.20 -1.62
C GLY A 107 -5.36 17.79 -2.70
N PHE A 108 -5.77 17.81 -3.96
CA PHE A 108 -4.96 18.30 -5.08
C PHE A 108 -5.16 19.78 -5.36
N HIS A 109 -6.35 20.32 -5.07
CA HIS A 109 -6.70 21.70 -5.33
C HIS A 109 -7.52 22.27 -4.18
N GLU A 110 -7.09 23.40 -3.63
CA GLU A 110 -7.85 24.12 -2.60
C GLU A 110 -9.24 24.52 -3.14
N GLY A 111 -10.30 24.08 -2.47
CA GLY A 111 -11.67 24.41 -2.80
C GLY A 111 -12.35 23.51 -3.84
N HIS A 112 -11.70 22.46 -4.31
CA HIS A 112 -12.29 21.54 -5.27
C HIS A 112 -13.16 20.46 -4.62
N SER A 113 -14.11 19.93 -5.39
CA SER A 113 -14.96 18.79 -5.03
C SER A 113 -14.09 17.56 -4.75
N PRO A 114 -14.49 16.67 -3.82
CA PRO A 114 -13.83 15.37 -3.64
C PRO A 114 -14.01 14.45 -4.86
N HIS A 115 -14.79 14.86 -5.84
CA HIS A 115 -15.07 14.14 -7.10
C HIS A 115 -14.54 14.95 -8.28
N GLY A 116 -13.90 14.27 -9.19
CA GLY A 116 -13.34 14.87 -10.40
C GLY A 116 -12.95 13.79 -11.41
N LEU A 117 -12.29 14.21 -12.47
CA LEU A 117 -11.70 13.33 -13.47
C LEU A 117 -10.17 13.45 -13.39
N ALA A 118 -9.47 12.38 -13.75
CA ALA A 118 -8.01 12.41 -13.88
C ALA A 118 -7.54 11.37 -14.88
N THR A 119 -6.40 11.63 -15.47
CA THR A 119 -5.64 10.62 -16.20
C THR A 119 -4.57 10.05 -15.29
N TYR A 120 -4.45 8.73 -15.28
CA TYR A 120 -3.40 7.99 -14.58
C TYR A 120 -2.42 7.45 -15.62
N ARG A 121 -1.12 7.66 -15.40
CA ARG A 121 -0.06 7.13 -16.23
C ARG A 121 0.95 6.38 -15.38
N LEU A 122 1.41 5.24 -15.87
CA LEU A 122 2.56 4.54 -15.32
C LEU A 122 3.56 4.30 -16.45
N ARG A 123 4.79 4.72 -16.26
CA ARG A 123 5.89 4.45 -17.19
C ARG A 123 6.58 3.18 -16.76
N LEU A 124 6.72 2.24 -17.69
CA LEU A 124 7.34 0.95 -17.47
C LEU A 124 8.56 0.79 -18.38
N ALA A 125 9.65 0.31 -17.82
CA ALA A 125 10.79 -0.16 -18.59
C ALA A 125 11.20 -1.56 -18.15
N SER A 126 11.60 -2.40 -19.09
CA SER A 126 12.16 -3.70 -18.78
C SER A 126 13.66 -3.58 -18.55
N ARG A 127 14.13 -4.10 -17.42
CA ARG A 127 15.56 -4.29 -17.18
C ARG A 127 15.96 -5.59 -17.87
N GLN A 128 16.61 -5.50 -19.03
CA GLN A 128 17.33 -6.65 -19.56
C GLN A 128 18.66 -6.72 -18.81
N ASP A 129 18.86 -7.80 -18.11
CA ASP A 129 20.19 -8.15 -17.62
C ASP A 129 21.03 -8.49 -18.86
N THR A 130 21.79 -7.51 -19.34
CA THR A 130 22.85 -7.77 -20.30
C THR A 130 23.91 -8.51 -19.51
N GLY A 131 23.71 -9.83 -19.39
CA GLY A 131 24.69 -10.73 -18.81
C GLY A 131 26.03 -10.42 -19.47
N GLY A 132 26.96 -9.91 -18.64
CA GLY A 132 28.29 -9.54 -19.08
C GLY A 132 28.94 -10.75 -19.76
N LEU A 133 29.43 -10.52 -20.95
CA LEU A 133 30.40 -11.37 -21.62
C LEU A 133 31.72 -11.30 -20.86
#